data_429814f105edd162f4aa4b5bba823c3b
#
_entry.id   429814f105edd162f4aa4b5bba823c3b
#
_cell.length_a   1.000
_cell.length_b   1.000
_cell.length_c   1.000
_cell.angle_alpha   90.00
_cell.angle_beta   90.00
_cell.angle_gamma   90.00
#
_symmetry.space_group_name_H-M   'P 1'
#
loop_
_entity.id
_entity.type
_entity.pdbx_description
1 polymer ?
#
loop_
_entity_poly.entity_id
_entity_poly.type
_entity_poly.pdbx_seq_one_letter_code
_entity_poly.pdbx_strand_id
1 'polypeptide(L)'
;MAKLHEDQFHKILDGQIEEAISWQEEHYSRDRKRNYEAYLGQADAAPAGRSQAVSWDVFETIEAALPDLIEILCSGDHIAEFEPVGEEDEQFAEQATDYINYVVMKQNPGFLIFNTWIKDALLSKIGVVRAYWATSEKVTTKEYTGISDDDLTQLLSAEDAEVIEQSQQDDERDVAQRAHMRAALNVMDPMQRQLADAYLQTPVRQVYDVTIRTTRKRGRVYVDNVQPENFIITPRAKTMAAADLVGEIKSLSRSDMRELGYDKEKVREIQSFEAPQDRSAGIAQTATDESHDHNYDFDSEGDDATEEVRVFDGFIRVDYDGDGIAEWRRVVRGSNVTLVNEEAEGHDFAAMSPILIPHSLIGIALADPVVPIQTSSTAMQRQYIDSLMLANNPRTYVNTTAGVNLNDLLDNRIGGIVRGTQPMQTALAPLLTHNVADSALQGIEFNDSKREARTGITRYNQGLDADSLNKTATGVAKIMTAGDRRKLMMARIMAETGIKDLFRLLLRIVTENQDKP
;
A
#
# COMPACT_ATOMS: atom_id res chain seq x y z
N MET A 1 -33.48 -25.57 -10.17
CA MET A 1 -32.60 -26.55 -9.51
C MET A 1 -32.53 -26.24 -8.02
N ALA A 2 -31.95 -27.08 -7.17
CA ALA A 2 -31.87 -26.77 -5.73
C ALA A 2 -30.75 -25.77 -5.46
N LYS A 3 -30.97 -24.84 -4.53
CA LYS A 3 -29.95 -23.93 -4.03
C LYS A 3 -28.70 -24.69 -3.66
N LEU A 4 -27.51 -24.13 -3.98
CA LEU A 4 -26.21 -24.76 -3.70
C LEU A 4 -26.05 -24.98 -2.18
N HIS A 5 -25.70 -26.20 -1.79
CA HIS A 5 -25.45 -26.51 -0.38
C HIS A 5 -24.16 -25.83 0.09
N GLU A 6 -24.12 -25.35 1.33
CA GLU A 6 -23.00 -24.57 1.87
C GLU A 6 -21.66 -25.32 1.77
N ASP A 7 -21.65 -26.63 2.06
CA ASP A 7 -20.44 -27.46 1.92
C ASP A 7 -19.93 -27.55 0.47
N GLN A 8 -20.84 -27.58 -0.50
CA GLN A 8 -20.48 -27.61 -1.93
C GLN A 8 -19.92 -26.25 -2.36
N PHE A 9 -20.53 -25.17 -1.89
CA PHE A 9 -20.04 -23.82 -2.14
C PHE A 9 -18.64 -23.63 -1.59
N HIS A 10 -18.38 -24.02 -0.34
CA HIS A 10 -17.07 -23.96 0.28
C HIS A 10 -16.02 -24.73 -0.53
N LYS A 11 -16.34 -25.94 -0.97
CA LYS A 11 -15.43 -26.76 -1.76
C LYS A 11 -15.08 -26.15 -3.11
N ILE A 12 -16.05 -25.50 -3.77
CA ILE A 12 -15.80 -24.76 -5.02
C ILE A 12 -14.89 -23.57 -4.77
N LEU A 13 -15.21 -22.77 -3.74
CA LEU A 13 -14.45 -21.58 -3.37
C LEU A 13 -13.00 -21.93 -3.01
N ASP A 14 -12.79 -22.87 -2.10
CA ASP A 14 -11.47 -23.31 -1.66
C ASP A 14 -10.64 -23.83 -2.84
N GLY A 15 -11.25 -24.64 -3.72
CA GLY A 15 -10.58 -25.13 -4.93
C GLY A 15 -10.15 -24.01 -5.90
N GLN A 16 -10.99 -22.99 -6.10
CA GLN A 16 -10.64 -21.85 -6.95
C GLN A 16 -9.57 -20.95 -6.31
N ILE A 17 -9.61 -20.74 -5.00
CA ILE A 17 -8.56 -20.00 -4.28
C ILE A 17 -7.22 -20.73 -4.39
N GLU A 18 -7.18 -22.04 -4.11
CA GLU A 18 -5.96 -22.85 -4.20
C GLU A 18 -5.39 -22.86 -5.64
N GLU A 19 -6.24 -23.02 -6.65
CA GLU A 19 -5.82 -22.98 -8.05
C GLU A 19 -5.22 -21.61 -8.40
N ALA A 20 -5.87 -20.51 -7.99
CA ALA A 20 -5.42 -19.15 -8.27
C ALA A 20 -4.08 -18.85 -7.58
N ILE A 21 -3.90 -19.27 -6.32
CA ILE A 21 -2.65 -19.11 -5.58
C ILE A 21 -1.53 -19.90 -6.25
N SER A 22 -1.74 -21.19 -6.51
CA SER A 22 -0.73 -22.06 -7.12
C SER A 22 -0.30 -21.54 -8.50
N TRP A 23 -1.25 -21.02 -9.29
CA TRP A 23 -0.95 -20.43 -10.58
C TRP A 23 -0.10 -19.15 -10.48
N GLN A 24 -0.39 -18.27 -9.50
CA GLN A 24 0.43 -17.08 -9.26
C GLN A 24 1.86 -17.43 -8.85
N GLU A 25 2.01 -18.39 -7.94
CA GLU A 25 3.32 -18.85 -7.47
C GLU A 25 4.17 -19.39 -8.61
N GLU A 26 3.59 -20.23 -9.44
CA GLU A 26 4.30 -20.84 -10.56
C GLU A 26 4.74 -19.82 -11.61
N HIS A 27 3.91 -18.79 -11.88
CA HIS A 27 4.12 -17.92 -13.05
C HIS A 27 4.68 -16.53 -12.71
N TYR A 28 4.44 -16.00 -11.52
CA TYR A 28 4.75 -14.59 -11.23
C TYR A 28 5.58 -14.32 -9.98
N SER A 29 5.39 -15.07 -8.92
CA SER A 29 5.97 -14.75 -7.62
C SER A 29 7.50 -14.72 -7.63
N ARG A 30 8.12 -15.68 -8.33
CA ARG A 30 9.57 -15.69 -8.48
C ARG A 30 10.13 -14.47 -9.20
N ASP A 31 9.44 -14.01 -10.24
CA ASP A 31 9.85 -12.81 -10.99
C ASP A 31 9.65 -11.56 -10.16
N ARG A 32 8.53 -11.44 -9.44
CA ARG A 32 8.25 -10.33 -8.55
C ARG A 32 9.31 -10.21 -7.46
N LYS A 33 9.64 -11.31 -6.79
CA LYS A 33 10.74 -11.36 -5.81
C LYS A 33 12.03 -10.81 -6.40
N ARG A 34 12.45 -11.36 -7.51
CA ARG A 34 13.68 -10.94 -8.20
C ARG A 34 13.68 -9.45 -8.56
N ASN A 35 12.52 -8.91 -8.98
CA ASN A 35 12.39 -7.50 -9.30
C ASN A 35 12.53 -6.62 -8.05
N TYR A 36 11.93 -7.01 -6.92
CA TYR A 36 12.06 -6.31 -5.65
C TYR A 36 13.47 -6.39 -5.09
N GLU A 37 14.10 -7.56 -5.08
CA GLU A 37 15.50 -7.73 -4.68
C GLU A 37 16.42 -6.82 -5.50
N ALA A 38 16.23 -6.79 -6.82
CA ALA A 38 16.99 -5.92 -7.70
C ALA A 38 16.73 -4.43 -7.44
N TYR A 39 15.47 -4.05 -7.18
CA TYR A 39 15.10 -2.67 -6.83
C TYR A 39 15.74 -2.24 -5.49
N LEU A 40 15.81 -3.12 -4.51
CA LEU A 40 16.46 -2.88 -3.21
C LEU A 40 17.99 -3.01 -3.25
N GLY A 41 18.58 -3.29 -4.42
CA GLY A 41 20.02 -3.47 -4.57
C GLY A 41 20.54 -4.74 -3.91
N GLN A 42 19.69 -5.70 -3.64
CA GLN A 42 20.09 -7.00 -3.12
C GLN A 42 20.69 -7.84 -4.25
N ALA A 43 21.89 -8.32 -4.04
CA ALA A 43 22.58 -9.18 -4.99
C ALA A 43 23.38 -10.24 -4.23
N ASP A 44 23.59 -11.39 -4.87
CA ASP A 44 24.39 -12.47 -4.28
C ASP A 44 25.72 -11.94 -3.77
N ALA A 45 26.06 -12.32 -2.55
CA ALA A 45 27.32 -11.94 -1.92
C ALA A 45 28.49 -12.49 -2.74
N ALA A 46 29.46 -11.62 -3.07
CA ALA A 46 30.68 -12.09 -3.69
C ALA A 46 31.57 -12.81 -2.66
N PRO A 47 32.46 -13.73 -3.11
CA PRO A 47 33.42 -14.38 -2.22
C PRO A 47 34.25 -13.38 -1.40
N ALA A 48 34.69 -13.79 -0.21
CA ALA A 48 35.51 -12.96 0.65
C ALA A 48 36.76 -12.42 -0.09
N GLY A 49 37.06 -11.14 0.08
CA GLY A 49 38.16 -10.47 -0.60
C GLY A 49 37.86 -10.03 -2.04
N ARG A 50 36.62 -10.10 -2.48
CA ARG A 50 36.13 -9.56 -3.73
C ARG A 50 35.21 -8.37 -3.51
N SER A 51 35.06 -7.54 -4.54
CA SER A 51 34.14 -6.39 -4.51
C SER A 51 32.70 -6.84 -4.28
N GLN A 52 31.99 -6.15 -3.38
CA GLN A 52 30.57 -6.32 -3.10
C GLN A 52 29.70 -5.25 -3.80
N ALA A 53 30.26 -4.52 -4.76
CA ALA A 53 29.51 -3.47 -5.48
C ALA A 53 28.27 -4.04 -6.16
N VAL A 54 27.19 -3.27 -6.16
CA VAL A 54 25.91 -3.60 -6.81
C VAL A 54 25.52 -2.44 -7.72
N SER A 55 25.06 -2.75 -8.91
CA SER A 55 24.43 -1.79 -9.82
C SER A 55 22.98 -1.57 -9.42
N TRP A 56 22.49 -0.33 -9.54
CA TRP A 56 21.13 0.07 -9.14
C TRP A 56 20.22 0.37 -10.35
N ASP A 57 20.44 -0.33 -11.46
CA ASP A 57 19.75 -0.05 -12.73
C ASP A 57 18.21 -0.10 -12.63
N VAL A 58 17.67 -1.04 -11.85
CA VAL A 58 16.21 -1.16 -11.65
C VAL A 58 15.70 0.03 -10.85
N PHE A 59 16.33 0.36 -9.73
CA PHE A 59 15.97 1.51 -8.90
C PHE A 59 15.96 2.79 -9.72
N GLU A 60 17.08 3.07 -10.40
CA GLU A 60 17.23 4.27 -11.23
C GLU A 60 16.16 4.36 -12.32
N THR A 61 15.83 3.23 -12.94
CA THR A 61 14.82 3.17 -14.00
C THR A 61 13.41 3.44 -13.47
N ILE A 62 13.04 2.81 -12.34
CA ILE A 62 11.71 2.95 -11.75
C ILE A 62 11.52 4.36 -11.20
N GLU A 63 12.49 4.88 -10.41
CA GLU A 63 12.41 6.21 -9.82
C GLU A 63 12.49 7.34 -10.85
N ALA A 64 13.06 7.08 -12.03
CA ALA A 64 13.02 8.04 -13.14
C ALA A 64 11.69 8.01 -13.93
N ALA A 65 11.04 6.83 -14.03
CA ALA A 65 9.77 6.70 -14.75
C ALA A 65 8.56 7.18 -13.94
N LEU A 66 8.59 6.97 -12.63
CA LEU A 66 7.45 7.18 -11.73
C LEU A 66 6.96 8.63 -11.70
N PRO A 67 7.82 9.67 -11.55
CA PRO A 67 7.38 11.06 -11.55
C PRO A 67 6.71 11.47 -12.86
N ASP A 68 7.27 11.07 -13.99
CA ASP A 68 6.71 11.37 -15.30
C ASP A 68 5.31 10.74 -15.50
N LEU A 69 5.12 9.49 -15.04
CA LEU A 69 3.83 8.81 -15.11
C LEU A 69 2.80 9.46 -14.18
N ILE A 70 3.20 9.84 -12.97
CA ILE A 70 2.32 10.56 -12.04
C ILE A 70 1.94 11.93 -12.62
N GLU A 71 2.89 12.66 -13.20
CA GLU A 71 2.62 13.93 -13.85
C GLU A 71 1.61 13.77 -14.99
N ILE A 72 1.79 12.79 -15.86
CA ILE A 72 0.86 12.54 -16.98
C ILE A 72 -0.54 12.15 -16.49
N LEU A 73 -0.64 11.34 -15.43
CA LEU A 73 -1.92 10.77 -14.98
C LEU A 73 -2.65 11.65 -13.96
N CYS A 74 -1.94 12.46 -13.15
CA CYS A 74 -2.48 13.14 -12.00
C CYS A 74 -2.25 14.66 -11.97
N SER A 75 -1.69 15.28 -13.03
CA SER A 75 -1.37 16.71 -13.04
C SER A 75 -2.56 17.63 -13.39
N GLY A 76 -3.65 17.09 -13.92
CA GLY A 76 -4.86 17.84 -14.22
C GLY A 76 -5.65 18.24 -12.98
N ASP A 77 -6.57 19.20 -13.12
CA ASP A 77 -7.52 19.55 -12.06
C ASP A 77 -8.41 18.35 -11.69
N HIS A 78 -8.70 17.51 -12.69
CA HIS A 78 -9.40 16.24 -12.56
C HIS A 78 -8.54 15.10 -13.13
N ILE A 79 -8.49 13.98 -12.42
CA ILE A 79 -7.79 12.76 -12.88
C ILE A 79 -8.62 12.05 -13.95
N ALA A 80 -9.93 12.03 -13.76
CA ALA A 80 -10.88 11.49 -14.73
C ALA A 80 -12.13 12.40 -14.80
N GLU A 81 -12.71 12.47 -15.98
CA GLU A 81 -13.93 13.22 -16.26
C GLU A 81 -15.03 12.25 -16.72
N PHE A 82 -16.23 12.44 -16.21
CA PHE A 82 -17.42 11.71 -16.66
C PHE A 82 -18.08 12.50 -17.78
N GLU A 83 -18.24 11.88 -18.93
CA GLU A 83 -18.92 12.46 -20.07
C GLU A 83 -20.41 12.12 -20.03
N PRO A 84 -21.33 13.09 -20.24
CA PRO A 84 -22.76 12.83 -20.29
C PRO A 84 -23.12 11.97 -21.51
N VAL A 85 -24.10 11.09 -21.35
CA VAL A 85 -24.63 10.29 -22.47
C VAL A 85 -25.76 11.03 -23.18
N GLY A 86 -26.53 11.83 -22.45
CA GLY A 86 -27.62 12.69 -22.96
C GLY A 86 -27.55 14.09 -22.39
N GLU A 87 -28.32 15.03 -22.98
CA GLU A 87 -28.39 16.42 -22.49
C GLU A 87 -28.92 16.52 -21.04
N GLU A 88 -29.73 15.57 -20.61
CA GLU A 88 -30.29 15.46 -19.26
C GLU A 88 -29.23 15.06 -18.21
N ASP A 89 -28.15 14.40 -18.63
CA ASP A 89 -27.10 13.87 -17.74
C ASP A 89 -25.95 14.89 -17.51
N GLU A 90 -25.98 16.04 -18.16
CA GLU A 90 -24.86 17.00 -18.15
C GLU A 90 -24.50 17.48 -16.74
N GLN A 91 -25.53 17.87 -15.96
CA GLN A 91 -25.33 18.31 -14.58
C GLN A 91 -24.84 17.18 -13.66
N PHE A 92 -25.36 15.97 -13.86
CA PHE A 92 -24.91 14.81 -13.09
C PHE A 92 -23.46 14.43 -13.40
N ALA A 93 -23.08 14.46 -14.67
CA ALA A 93 -21.71 14.16 -15.09
C ALA A 93 -20.69 15.16 -14.51
N GLU A 94 -21.03 16.47 -14.51
CA GLU A 94 -20.19 17.50 -13.89
C GLU A 94 -20.05 17.29 -12.37
N GLN A 95 -21.17 17.09 -11.67
CA GLN A 95 -21.18 16.83 -10.23
C GLN A 95 -20.44 15.54 -9.87
N ALA A 96 -20.61 14.47 -10.66
CA ALA A 96 -19.92 13.21 -10.46
C ALA A 96 -18.40 13.38 -10.65
N THR A 97 -17.98 14.14 -11.67
CA THR A 97 -16.57 14.46 -11.91
C THR A 97 -15.95 15.16 -10.70
N ASP A 98 -16.56 16.25 -10.23
CA ASP A 98 -16.06 17.02 -9.09
C ASP A 98 -16.02 16.17 -7.82
N TYR A 99 -17.12 15.47 -7.52
CA TYR A 99 -17.26 14.72 -6.28
C TYR A 99 -16.32 13.50 -6.22
N ILE A 100 -16.23 12.72 -7.29
CA ILE A 100 -15.37 11.53 -7.29
C ILE A 100 -13.89 11.91 -7.22
N ASN A 101 -13.46 12.95 -7.94
CA ASN A 101 -12.10 13.48 -7.81
C ASN A 101 -11.82 13.99 -6.38
N TYR A 102 -12.78 14.66 -5.74
CA TYR A 102 -12.68 15.06 -4.34
C TYR A 102 -12.55 13.84 -3.40
N VAL A 103 -13.35 12.79 -3.60
CA VAL A 103 -13.28 11.54 -2.82
C VAL A 103 -11.87 10.93 -2.91
N VAL A 104 -11.33 10.83 -4.11
CA VAL A 104 -10.00 10.22 -4.32
C VAL A 104 -8.89 11.09 -3.74
N MET A 105 -8.87 12.39 -4.03
CA MET A 105 -7.72 13.25 -3.75
C MET A 105 -7.76 13.94 -2.40
N LYS A 106 -8.96 14.12 -1.79
CA LYS A 106 -9.13 14.86 -0.55
C LYS A 106 -9.66 14.01 0.61
N GLN A 107 -10.59 13.10 0.35
CA GLN A 107 -11.07 12.18 1.39
C GLN A 107 -10.11 11.01 1.61
N ASN A 108 -9.40 10.60 0.57
CA ASN A 108 -8.34 9.60 0.61
C ASN A 108 -6.97 10.24 0.34
N PRO A 109 -5.86 9.61 0.73
CA PRO A 109 -4.52 10.08 0.40
C PRO A 109 -4.16 9.76 -1.07
N GLY A 110 -4.91 10.36 -2.02
CA GLY A 110 -4.89 9.99 -3.44
C GLY A 110 -3.50 9.96 -4.05
N PHE A 111 -2.65 10.97 -3.77
CA PHE A 111 -1.28 10.99 -4.29
C PHE A 111 -0.48 9.74 -3.86
N LEU A 112 -0.57 9.33 -2.59
CA LEU A 112 0.14 8.14 -2.09
C LEU A 112 -0.42 6.85 -2.69
N ILE A 113 -1.75 6.79 -2.85
CA ILE A 113 -2.42 5.66 -3.49
C ILE A 113 -1.92 5.49 -4.92
N PHE A 114 -1.93 6.54 -5.74
CA PHE A 114 -1.44 6.47 -7.12
C PHE A 114 0.06 6.19 -7.20
N ASN A 115 0.86 6.80 -6.33
CA ASN A 115 2.30 6.54 -6.26
C ASN A 115 2.59 5.05 -6.03
N THR A 116 1.95 4.45 -5.01
CA THR A 116 2.12 3.03 -4.69
C THR A 116 1.56 2.15 -5.80
N TRP A 117 0.37 2.46 -6.30
CA TRP A 117 -0.30 1.68 -7.35
C TRP A 117 0.51 1.60 -8.65
N ILE A 118 1.03 2.75 -9.10
CA ILE A 118 1.89 2.81 -10.30
C ILE A 118 3.21 2.07 -10.04
N LYS A 119 3.83 2.28 -8.86
CA LYS A 119 5.09 1.62 -8.49
C LYS A 119 4.94 0.10 -8.44
N ASP A 120 3.86 -0.42 -7.86
CA ASP A 120 3.54 -1.84 -7.86
C ASP A 120 3.40 -2.40 -9.28
N ALA A 121 2.69 -1.69 -10.16
CA ALA A 121 2.58 -2.08 -11.55
C ALA A 121 3.95 -2.15 -12.26
N LEU A 122 4.83 -1.18 -12.01
CA LEU A 122 6.17 -1.12 -12.61
C LEU A 122 7.11 -2.22 -12.11
N LEU A 123 6.95 -2.67 -10.86
CA LEU A 123 7.78 -3.70 -10.22
C LEU A 123 7.18 -5.10 -10.32
N SER A 124 5.87 -5.23 -10.07
CA SER A 124 5.19 -6.51 -9.86
C SER A 124 4.30 -6.96 -11.02
N LYS A 125 4.43 -6.34 -12.21
CA LYS A 125 3.65 -6.63 -13.44
C LYS A 125 2.20 -6.16 -13.40
N ILE A 126 1.63 -5.98 -12.21
CA ILE A 126 0.27 -5.53 -11.96
C ILE A 126 0.26 -4.69 -10.68
N GLY A 127 -0.47 -3.60 -10.70
CA GLY A 127 -0.85 -2.86 -9.51
C GLY A 127 -2.34 -3.01 -9.28
N VAL A 128 -2.78 -3.11 -8.05
CA VAL A 128 -4.17 -3.36 -7.68
C VAL A 128 -4.60 -2.40 -6.57
N VAL A 129 -5.81 -1.88 -6.70
CA VAL A 129 -6.48 -1.12 -5.65
C VAL A 129 -7.86 -1.69 -5.41
N ARG A 130 -8.35 -1.53 -4.20
CA ARG A 130 -9.70 -1.87 -3.78
C ARG A 130 -10.42 -0.61 -3.34
N ALA A 131 -11.66 -0.41 -3.80
CA ALA A 131 -12.53 0.67 -3.37
C ALA A 131 -13.76 0.09 -2.66
N TYR A 132 -14.06 0.56 -1.45
CA TYR A 132 -15.18 0.04 -0.66
C TYR A 132 -15.78 1.12 0.21
N TRP A 133 -17.06 0.93 0.60
CA TRP A 133 -17.73 1.79 1.56
C TRP A 133 -17.51 1.26 2.98
N ALA A 134 -17.11 2.12 3.88
CA ALA A 134 -17.05 1.79 5.30
C ALA A 134 -17.64 2.93 6.15
N THR A 135 -18.35 2.55 7.20
CA THR A 135 -18.94 3.49 8.16
C THR A 135 -18.05 3.54 9.39
N SER A 136 -17.54 4.71 9.71
CA SER A 136 -16.82 4.96 10.95
C SER A 136 -17.74 5.54 12.01
N GLU A 137 -17.65 5.04 13.23
CA GLU A 137 -18.40 5.57 14.36
C GLU A 137 -17.47 6.48 15.18
N LYS A 138 -17.86 7.76 15.30
CA LYS A 138 -17.16 8.69 16.17
C LYS A 138 -17.96 8.85 17.47
N VAL A 139 -17.50 8.22 18.52
CA VAL A 139 -18.05 8.37 19.87
C VAL A 139 -17.43 9.61 20.51
N THR A 140 -18.27 10.53 20.97
CA THR A 140 -17.85 11.72 21.70
C THR A 140 -18.61 11.79 23.00
N THR A 141 -17.92 11.75 24.12
CA THR A 141 -18.52 11.90 25.47
C THR A 141 -18.32 13.33 25.93
N LYS A 142 -19.38 13.97 26.37
CA LYS A 142 -19.36 15.33 26.94
C LYS A 142 -20.12 15.36 28.25
N GLU A 143 -19.53 16.03 29.23
CA GLU A 143 -20.12 16.29 30.53
C GLU A 143 -20.74 17.68 30.53
N TYR A 144 -21.99 17.77 30.96
CA TYR A 144 -22.72 19.00 31.16
C TYR A 144 -23.13 19.11 32.62
N THR A 145 -22.83 20.23 33.25
CA THR A 145 -23.13 20.47 34.67
C THR A 145 -24.10 21.63 34.81
N GLY A 146 -25.10 21.48 35.71
CA GLY A 146 -26.04 22.53 36.03
C GLY A 146 -26.98 22.93 34.90
N ILE A 147 -27.34 22.02 34.00
CA ILE A 147 -28.26 22.30 32.89
C ILE A 147 -29.72 22.25 33.31
N SER A 148 -30.55 23.05 32.66
CA SER A 148 -32.01 23.04 32.91
C SER A 148 -32.68 21.86 32.25
N ASP A 149 -33.91 21.54 32.66
CA ASP A 149 -34.74 20.49 32.06
C ASP A 149 -35.02 20.72 30.57
N ASP A 150 -35.22 21.99 30.20
CA ASP A 150 -35.43 22.39 28.80
C ASP A 150 -34.16 22.14 27.97
N ASP A 151 -32.97 22.52 28.49
CA ASP A 151 -31.70 22.31 27.81
C ASP A 151 -31.37 20.81 27.70
N LEU A 152 -31.68 20.02 28.73
CA LEU A 152 -31.52 18.58 28.72
C LEU A 152 -32.41 17.96 27.63
N THR A 153 -33.68 18.36 27.57
CA THR A 153 -34.62 17.88 26.56
C THR A 153 -34.14 18.22 25.15
N GLN A 154 -33.59 19.42 24.96
CA GLN A 154 -33.02 19.85 23.67
C GLN A 154 -31.77 19.02 23.31
N LEU A 155 -30.88 18.74 24.24
CA LEU A 155 -29.70 17.90 24.02
C LEU A 155 -30.07 16.45 23.67
N LEU A 156 -31.12 15.92 24.30
CA LEU A 156 -31.64 14.58 24.08
C LEU A 156 -32.50 14.44 22.80
N SER A 157 -32.93 15.55 22.24
CA SER A 157 -33.66 15.56 20.95
C SER A 157 -32.77 15.23 19.75
N ALA A 158 -31.44 15.21 19.92
CA ALA A 158 -30.51 14.73 18.90
C ALA A 158 -30.60 13.20 18.81
N GLU A 159 -30.87 12.65 17.63
CA GLU A 159 -31.07 11.20 17.39
C GLU A 159 -29.90 10.32 17.85
N ASP A 160 -28.71 10.88 17.99
CA ASP A 160 -27.44 10.17 18.29
C ASP A 160 -26.98 10.32 19.74
N ALA A 161 -27.81 10.89 20.65
CA ALA A 161 -27.43 11.21 22.01
C ALA A 161 -27.93 10.15 23.02
N GLU A 162 -27.02 9.52 23.74
CA GLU A 162 -27.31 8.57 24.81
C GLU A 162 -26.79 9.11 26.15
N VAL A 163 -27.64 9.06 27.18
CA VAL A 163 -27.24 9.44 28.54
C VAL A 163 -26.53 8.28 29.21
N ILE A 164 -25.28 8.50 29.61
CA ILE A 164 -24.48 7.51 30.37
C ILE A 164 -24.76 7.66 31.87
N GLU A 165 -24.67 8.89 32.38
CA GLU A 165 -24.87 9.21 33.77
C GLU A 165 -25.71 10.47 33.89
N GLN A 166 -26.63 10.47 34.83
CA GLN A 166 -27.48 11.62 35.17
C GLN A 166 -27.59 11.75 36.67
N SER A 167 -27.27 12.92 37.17
CA SER A 167 -27.56 13.28 38.55
C SER A 167 -28.41 14.56 38.61
N GLN A 168 -29.32 14.61 39.56
CA GLN A 168 -30.25 15.73 39.75
C GLN A 168 -29.88 16.44 41.05
N GLN A 169 -29.76 17.76 40.96
CA GLN A 169 -29.40 18.60 42.10
C GLN A 169 -30.28 19.83 42.18
N ASP A 170 -30.44 20.38 43.39
CA ASP A 170 -31.12 21.67 43.58
C ASP A 170 -30.25 22.79 42.98
N ASP A 171 -30.84 23.72 42.23
CA ASP A 171 -30.12 24.88 41.72
C ASP A 171 -29.63 25.76 42.85
N GLU A 172 -28.31 25.77 43.08
CA GLU A 172 -27.69 26.55 44.18
C GLU A 172 -28.07 28.03 44.12
N ARG A 173 -28.28 28.57 42.91
CA ARG A 173 -28.67 29.98 42.73
C ARG A 173 -30.11 30.20 43.21
N ASP A 174 -31.02 29.29 42.91
CA ASP A 174 -32.41 29.35 43.36
C ASP A 174 -32.48 29.16 44.87
N VAL A 175 -31.69 28.21 45.41
CA VAL A 175 -31.58 28.00 46.86
C VAL A 175 -31.08 29.27 47.57
N ALA A 176 -30.00 29.87 47.09
CA ALA A 176 -29.45 31.12 47.60
C ALA A 176 -30.44 32.29 47.49
N GLN A 177 -31.11 32.44 46.36
CA GLN A 177 -32.13 33.46 46.14
C GLN A 177 -33.31 33.31 47.10
N ARG A 178 -33.80 32.08 47.31
CA ARG A 178 -34.85 31.76 48.28
C ARG A 178 -34.44 32.07 49.73
N ALA A 179 -33.17 31.77 50.08
CA ALA A 179 -32.62 32.11 51.36
C ALA A 179 -32.56 33.62 51.59
N HIS A 180 -32.11 34.38 50.61
CA HIS A 180 -32.13 35.85 50.62
C HIS A 180 -33.54 36.41 50.75
N MET A 181 -34.48 35.88 49.94
CA MET A 181 -35.88 36.29 49.98
C MET A 181 -36.54 36.04 51.35
N ARG A 182 -36.32 34.86 51.96
CA ARG A 182 -36.78 34.51 53.29
C ARG A 182 -36.23 35.49 54.35
N ALA A 183 -34.95 35.88 54.24
CA ALA A 183 -34.33 36.83 55.18
C ALA A 183 -34.92 38.24 55.02
N ALA A 184 -35.35 38.64 53.83
CA ALA A 184 -35.88 39.97 53.51
C ALA A 184 -37.39 40.10 53.73
N LEU A 185 -38.14 39.02 53.97
CA LEU A 185 -39.61 39.02 54.11
C LEU A 185 -40.13 40.03 55.13
N ASN A 186 -39.39 40.24 56.23
CA ASN A 186 -39.80 41.16 57.34
C ASN A 186 -39.68 42.65 56.95
N VAL A 187 -38.94 43.00 55.88
CA VAL A 187 -38.64 44.38 55.47
C VAL A 187 -39.41 44.75 54.18
N MET A 188 -40.10 43.81 53.54
CA MET A 188 -40.82 43.99 52.30
C MET A 188 -42.21 44.60 52.48
N ASP A 189 -42.63 45.37 51.48
CA ASP A 189 -44.03 45.89 51.39
C ASP A 189 -45.02 44.73 51.22
N PRO A 190 -46.33 44.93 51.65
CA PRO A 190 -47.34 43.86 51.63
C PRO A 190 -47.51 43.19 50.26
N MET A 191 -47.43 43.97 49.17
CA MET A 191 -47.53 43.45 47.80
C MET A 191 -46.31 42.63 47.38
N GLN A 192 -45.11 43.07 47.73
CA GLN A 192 -43.87 42.36 47.51
C GLN A 192 -43.78 41.08 48.32
N ARG A 193 -44.28 41.11 49.55
CA ARG A 193 -44.34 39.91 50.43
C ARG A 193 -45.23 38.83 49.84
N GLN A 194 -46.41 39.19 49.28
CA GLN A 194 -47.32 38.24 48.66
C GLN A 194 -46.68 37.57 47.45
N LEU A 195 -45.92 38.30 46.61
CA LEU A 195 -45.17 37.75 45.47
C LEU A 195 -44.02 36.84 45.92
N ALA A 196 -43.31 37.24 46.97
CA ALA A 196 -42.20 36.45 47.55
C ALA A 196 -42.72 35.14 48.16
N ASP A 197 -43.84 35.19 48.89
CA ASP A 197 -44.47 34.00 49.48
C ASP A 197 -44.97 33.05 48.36
N ALA A 198 -45.56 33.55 47.31
CA ALA A 198 -45.96 32.77 46.15
C ALA A 198 -44.74 32.05 45.47
N TYR A 199 -43.63 32.77 45.29
CA TYR A 199 -42.39 32.19 44.77
C TYR A 199 -41.78 31.13 45.69
N LEU A 200 -41.80 31.34 47.01
CA LEU A 200 -41.29 30.41 48.00
C LEU A 200 -42.13 29.13 48.11
N GLN A 201 -43.39 29.16 47.69
CA GLN A 201 -44.27 27.98 47.59
C GLN A 201 -44.05 27.12 46.35
N THR A 202 -43.38 27.64 45.29
CA THR A 202 -42.99 26.84 44.16
C THR A 202 -41.90 25.85 44.53
N PRO A 203 -41.79 24.69 43.89
CA PRO A 203 -40.67 23.77 44.14
C PRO A 203 -39.33 24.42 43.76
N VAL A 204 -38.26 24.00 44.42
CA VAL A 204 -36.90 24.45 44.08
C VAL A 204 -36.60 24.01 42.68
N ARG A 205 -35.99 24.91 41.89
CA ARG A 205 -35.58 24.59 40.54
C ARG A 205 -34.51 23.50 40.57
N GLN A 206 -34.70 22.49 39.76
CA GLN A 206 -33.76 21.39 39.60
C GLN A 206 -32.83 21.64 38.43
N VAL A 207 -31.58 21.29 38.60
CA VAL A 207 -30.57 21.25 37.55
C VAL A 207 -29.99 19.86 37.44
N TYR A 208 -29.51 19.52 36.28
CA TYR A 208 -28.99 18.20 35.97
C TYR A 208 -27.51 18.29 35.62
N ASP A 209 -26.73 17.37 36.18
CA ASP A 209 -25.39 17.05 35.72
C ASP A 209 -25.52 15.76 34.89
N VAL A 210 -25.14 15.83 33.61
CA VAL A 210 -25.39 14.75 32.68
C VAL A 210 -24.15 14.50 31.84
N THR A 211 -23.77 13.24 31.71
CA THR A 211 -22.76 12.78 30.78
C THR A 211 -23.46 12.18 29.56
N ILE A 212 -23.31 12.84 28.41
CA ILE A 212 -23.93 12.45 27.16
C ILE A 212 -22.88 11.86 26.22
N ARG A 213 -23.15 10.66 25.74
CA ARG A 213 -22.41 10.02 24.65
C ARG A 213 -23.13 10.31 23.33
N THR A 214 -22.43 10.93 22.39
CA THR A 214 -22.94 11.13 21.04
C THR A 214 -22.19 10.21 20.10
N THR A 215 -22.87 9.29 19.42
CA THR A 215 -22.29 8.36 18.45
C THR A 215 -22.66 8.81 17.04
N ARG A 216 -21.75 9.49 16.37
CA ARG A 216 -21.97 9.89 14.98
C ARG A 216 -21.42 8.85 14.03
N LYS A 217 -22.30 8.28 13.23
CA LYS A 217 -21.94 7.40 12.11
C LYS A 217 -21.61 8.27 10.90
N ARG A 218 -20.48 8.01 10.27
CA ARG A 218 -20.07 8.69 9.04
C ARG A 218 -19.56 7.66 8.06
N GLY A 219 -20.34 7.44 7.02
CA GLY A 219 -19.95 6.61 5.90
C GLY A 219 -19.05 7.39 4.93
N ARG A 220 -18.07 6.71 4.37
CA ARG A 220 -17.25 7.24 3.28
C ARG A 220 -16.67 6.13 2.43
N VAL A 221 -16.24 6.49 1.23
CA VAL A 221 -15.50 5.57 0.36
C VAL A 221 -14.03 5.57 0.75
N TYR A 222 -13.48 4.37 0.91
CA TYR A 222 -12.05 4.13 1.09
C TYR A 222 -11.48 3.53 -0.18
N VAL A 223 -10.23 3.88 -0.46
CA VAL A 223 -9.44 3.30 -1.55
C VAL A 223 -8.11 2.87 -0.97
N ASP A 224 -7.84 1.58 -1.00
CA ASP A 224 -6.63 0.98 -0.46
C ASP A 224 -5.83 0.29 -1.55
N ASN A 225 -4.49 0.35 -1.46
CA ASN A 225 -3.61 -0.44 -2.30
C ASN A 225 -3.60 -1.90 -1.82
N VAL A 226 -3.74 -2.81 -2.77
CA VAL A 226 -3.65 -4.25 -2.52
C VAL A 226 -2.28 -4.74 -2.98
N GLN A 227 -1.55 -5.36 -2.07
CA GLN A 227 -0.25 -5.92 -2.39
C GLN A 227 -0.39 -6.99 -3.50
N PRO A 228 0.36 -6.91 -4.61
CA PRO A 228 0.18 -7.81 -5.75
C PRO A 228 0.32 -9.31 -5.42
N GLU A 229 1.08 -9.66 -4.39
CA GLU A 229 1.23 -11.04 -3.92
C GLU A 229 0.00 -11.57 -3.18
N ASN A 230 -0.74 -10.68 -2.53
CA ASN A 230 -1.95 -11.01 -1.79
C ASN A 230 -3.21 -10.96 -2.67
N PHE A 231 -3.09 -10.40 -3.87
CA PHE A 231 -4.20 -10.32 -4.82
C PHE A 231 -4.46 -11.67 -5.48
N ILE A 232 -5.67 -12.16 -5.37
CA ILE A 232 -6.11 -13.46 -5.90
C ILE A 232 -7.08 -13.22 -7.04
N ILE A 233 -6.83 -13.84 -8.18
CA ILE A 233 -7.71 -13.76 -9.35
C ILE A 233 -7.73 -15.09 -10.10
N THR A 234 -8.86 -15.38 -10.75
CA THR A 234 -9.02 -16.56 -11.61
C THR A 234 -7.82 -16.69 -12.59
N PRO A 235 -7.19 -17.86 -12.68
CA PRO A 235 -6.12 -18.11 -13.63
C PRO A 235 -6.50 -17.73 -15.07
N ARG A 236 -5.56 -17.10 -15.77
CA ARG A 236 -5.73 -16.69 -17.17
C ARG A 236 -6.89 -15.71 -17.44
N ALA A 237 -7.34 -14.95 -16.44
CA ALA A 237 -8.28 -13.86 -16.65
C ALA A 237 -7.74 -12.86 -17.67
N LYS A 238 -8.57 -12.46 -18.65
CA LYS A 238 -8.19 -11.51 -19.70
C LYS A 238 -8.42 -10.06 -19.28
N THR A 239 -9.44 -9.85 -18.47
CA THR A 239 -9.84 -8.56 -17.92
C THR A 239 -10.40 -8.77 -16.51
N MET A 240 -10.47 -7.71 -15.71
CA MET A 240 -11.10 -7.77 -14.39
C MET A 240 -12.57 -8.25 -14.48
N ALA A 241 -13.32 -7.74 -15.44
CA ALA A 241 -14.74 -8.11 -15.64
C ALA A 241 -14.95 -9.56 -16.09
N ALA A 242 -13.93 -10.23 -16.66
CA ALA A 242 -14.01 -11.61 -17.12
C ALA A 242 -13.51 -12.62 -16.07
N ALA A 243 -13.12 -12.17 -14.90
CA ALA A 243 -12.71 -13.04 -13.80
C ALA A 243 -13.92 -13.61 -13.07
N ASP A 244 -13.85 -14.88 -12.68
CA ASP A 244 -14.88 -15.54 -11.88
C ASP A 244 -14.58 -15.50 -10.38
N LEU A 245 -13.31 -15.31 -10.01
CA LEU A 245 -12.84 -15.11 -8.64
C LEU A 245 -11.91 -13.89 -8.62
N VAL A 246 -12.17 -12.95 -7.72
CA VAL A 246 -11.33 -11.77 -7.47
C VAL A 246 -11.33 -11.48 -5.98
N GLY A 247 -10.18 -11.34 -5.38
CA GLY A 247 -10.08 -11.04 -3.95
C GLY A 247 -8.66 -10.79 -3.48
N GLU A 248 -8.52 -10.68 -2.19
CA GLU A 248 -7.24 -10.53 -1.52
C GLU A 248 -7.14 -11.45 -0.30
N ILE A 249 -5.93 -11.87 0.02
CA ILE A 249 -5.64 -12.50 1.31
C ILE A 249 -5.04 -11.43 2.19
N LYS A 250 -5.71 -11.11 3.29
CA LYS A 250 -5.23 -10.14 4.26
C LYS A 250 -5.16 -10.71 5.67
N SER A 251 -4.22 -10.20 6.45
CA SER A 251 -4.13 -10.47 7.87
C SER A 251 -5.00 -9.48 8.61
N LEU A 252 -5.90 -9.98 9.45
CA LEU A 252 -6.75 -9.19 10.33
C LEU A 252 -6.59 -9.72 11.75
N SER A 253 -6.49 -8.83 12.73
CA SER A 253 -6.54 -9.25 14.12
C SER A 253 -7.98 -9.68 14.49
N ARG A 254 -8.12 -10.58 15.46
CA ARG A 254 -9.46 -10.96 15.98
C ARG A 254 -10.21 -9.74 16.54
N SER A 255 -9.50 -8.74 17.05
CA SER A 255 -10.06 -7.47 17.49
C SER A 255 -10.67 -6.70 16.34
N ASP A 256 -9.91 -6.53 15.23
CA ASP A 256 -10.38 -5.82 14.03
C ASP A 256 -11.61 -6.51 13.43
N MET A 257 -11.61 -7.85 13.39
CA MET A 257 -12.78 -8.60 12.92
C MET A 257 -14.03 -8.35 13.76
N ARG A 258 -13.88 -8.22 15.08
CA ARG A 258 -15.01 -7.89 15.99
C ARG A 258 -15.45 -6.44 15.81
N GLU A 259 -14.53 -5.52 15.57
CA GLU A 259 -14.82 -4.11 15.29
C GLU A 259 -15.55 -3.93 13.96
N LEU A 260 -15.18 -4.72 12.95
CA LEU A 260 -15.89 -4.80 11.67
C LEU A 260 -17.29 -5.42 11.78
N GLY A 261 -17.68 -5.90 12.96
CA GLY A 261 -19.03 -6.40 13.24
C GLY A 261 -19.25 -7.87 12.89
N TYR A 262 -18.18 -8.64 12.64
CA TYR A 262 -18.33 -10.08 12.40
C TYR A 262 -18.77 -10.84 13.64
N ASP A 263 -19.46 -11.97 13.44
CA ASP A 263 -19.98 -12.83 14.50
C ASP A 263 -18.83 -13.27 15.45
N LYS A 264 -19.01 -13.00 16.76
CA LYS A 264 -17.99 -13.23 17.79
C LYS A 264 -17.63 -14.72 17.95
N GLU A 265 -18.59 -15.63 17.75
CA GLU A 265 -18.34 -17.08 17.85
C GLU A 265 -17.54 -17.55 16.65
N LYS A 266 -17.91 -17.11 15.43
CA LYS A 266 -17.18 -17.40 14.20
C LYS A 266 -15.74 -16.84 14.24
N VAL A 267 -15.55 -15.61 14.74
CA VAL A 267 -14.22 -14.99 14.90
C VAL A 267 -13.34 -15.77 15.89
N ARG A 268 -13.93 -16.41 16.89
CA ARG A 268 -13.17 -17.24 17.82
C ARG A 268 -12.71 -18.58 17.22
N GLU A 269 -13.52 -19.16 16.33
CA GLU A 269 -13.26 -20.46 15.73
C GLU A 269 -12.44 -20.37 14.43
N ILE A 270 -12.30 -19.18 13.85
CA ILE A 270 -11.63 -18.99 12.57
C ILE A 270 -10.16 -19.35 12.66
N GLN A 271 -9.67 -20.06 11.64
CA GLN A 271 -8.26 -20.42 11.48
C GLN A 271 -7.69 -19.73 10.26
N SER A 272 -6.41 -19.37 10.34
CA SER A 272 -5.66 -18.79 9.23
C SER A 272 -5.65 -19.72 8.03
N PHE A 273 -5.70 -19.14 6.83
CA PHE A 273 -5.25 -19.86 5.66
C PHE A 273 -3.79 -20.28 5.89
N GLU A 274 -3.52 -21.56 5.87
CA GLU A 274 -2.14 -22.04 5.87
C GLU A 274 -1.48 -21.52 4.59
N ALA A 275 -0.53 -20.60 4.77
CA ALA A 275 0.43 -20.39 3.71
C ALA A 275 1.33 -21.65 3.71
N PRO A 276 1.50 -22.35 2.59
CA PRO A 276 2.58 -23.29 2.46
C PRO A 276 3.87 -22.56 2.84
N GLN A 277 4.77 -23.22 3.56
CA GLN A 277 6.00 -22.64 4.11
C GLN A 277 6.94 -22.01 3.04
N ASP A 278 6.65 -22.24 1.77
CA ASP A 278 7.35 -21.67 0.60
C ASP A 278 6.52 -20.62 -0.16
N ARG A 279 5.32 -20.25 0.30
CA ARG A 279 4.46 -19.32 -0.46
C ARG A 279 4.96 -17.90 -0.37
N SER A 280 5.07 -17.34 -1.51
CA SER A 280 5.62 -16.04 -1.90
C SER A 280 4.96 -14.78 -1.31
N ALA A 281 3.83 -14.89 -0.62
CA ALA A 281 3.29 -13.78 0.18
C ALA A 281 4.29 -13.34 1.28
N GLY A 282 5.13 -14.29 1.75
CA GLY A 282 6.30 -13.99 2.55
C GLY A 282 7.48 -13.41 1.75
N ILE A 283 7.55 -13.58 0.43
CA ILE A 283 8.78 -13.32 -0.33
C ILE A 283 8.99 -11.81 -0.59
N ALA A 284 7.95 -11.08 -0.97
CA ALA A 284 8.06 -9.62 -1.07
C ALA A 284 8.11 -8.98 0.32
N GLN A 285 7.41 -9.56 1.28
CA GLN A 285 7.45 -9.17 2.69
C GLN A 285 8.81 -9.57 3.31
N THR A 286 9.34 -10.75 3.01
CA THR A 286 10.67 -11.18 3.46
C THR A 286 11.78 -10.34 2.82
N ALA A 287 11.65 -9.88 1.58
CA ALA A 287 12.62 -8.97 0.96
C ALA A 287 12.59 -7.57 1.63
N THR A 288 11.45 -7.15 2.17
CA THR A 288 11.34 -5.95 3.02
C THR A 288 11.70 -6.23 4.48
N ASP A 289 11.38 -7.40 5.00
CA ASP A 289 11.60 -7.77 6.42
C ASP A 289 13.04 -8.25 6.68
N GLU A 290 13.72 -8.90 5.73
CA GLU A 290 15.15 -9.23 5.84
C GLU A 290 16.05 -7.98 5.88
N SER A 291 15.55 -6.81 5.43
CA SER A 291 16.23 -5.53 5.63
C SER A 291 16.07 -4.99 7.06
N HIS A 292 15.11 -5.51 7.81
CA HIS A 292 14.88 -5.23 9.22
C HIS A 292 15.01 -6.58 9.94
N ASP A 293 16.23 -6.87 10.42
CA ASP A 293 16.62 -8.07 11.19
C ASP A 293 15.79 -8.18 12.50
N HIS A 294 14.50 -8.44 12.34
CA HIS A 294 13.54 -8.66 13.39
C HIS A 294 12.94 -10.05 13.21
N ASN A 295 13.74 -11.02 13.64
CA ASN A 295 13.23 -12.31 14.08
C ASN A 295 12.33 -12.07 15.30
N TYR A 296 11.14 -11.54 15.06
CA TYR A 296 10.06 -11.64 16.02
C TYR A 296 9.50 -13.06 15.91
N ASP A 297 10.16 -14.00 16.57
CA ASP A 297 9.48 -15.16 17.11
C ASP A 297 8.39 -14.60 18.03
N PHE A 298 7.20 -14.38 17.47
CA PHE A 298 5.99 -14.20 18.25
C PHE A 298 5.57 -15.55 18.86
N ASP A 299 6.47 -16.15 19.61
CA ASP A 299 6.14 -17.09 20.66
C ASP A 299 5.65 -16.25 21.86
N SER A 300 4.71 -15.34 21.58
CA SER A 300 4.10 -14.55 22.60
C SER A 300 2.89 -15.31 23.14
N GLU A 301 2.85 -15.51 24.44
CA GLU A 301 1.60 -15.57 25.21
C GLU A 301 0.80 -14.29 24.92
N GLY A 302 0.44 -14.08 23.63
CA GLY A 302 -0.30 -12.91 23.14
C GLY A 302 -1.75 -13.02 23.55
N ASP A 303 -2.36 -11.89 23.81
CA ASP A 303 -3.81 -11.80 23.98
C ASP A 303 -4.49 -12.32 22.72
N ASP A 304 -5.46 -13.25 22.86
CA ASP A 304 -6.32 -13.79 21.78
C ASP A 304 -6.90 -12.68 20.87
N ALA A 305 -7.07 -11.48 21.42
CA ALA A 305 -7.60 -10.34 20.66
C ALA A 305 -6.63 -9.78 19.61
N THR A 306 -5.33 -9.89 19.81
CA THR A 306 -4.28 -9.38 18.91
C THR A 306 -3.73 -10.43 17.97
N GLU A 307 -4.20 -11.69 18.08
CA GLU A 307 -3.81 -12.76 17.17
C GLU A 307 -4.24 -12.43 15.74
N GLU A 308 -3.28 -12.41 14.82
CA GLU A 308 -3.54 -12.19 13.40
C GLU A 308 -3.98 -13.47 12.69
N VAL A 309 -5.09 -13.36 11.98
CA VAL A 309 -5.65 -14.44 11.17
C VAL A 309 -5.68 -14.03 9.71
N ARG A 310 -5.14 -14.87 8.84
CA ARG A 310 -5.20 -14.66 7.39
C ARG A 310 -6.55 -15.09 6.86
N VAL A 311 -7.25 -14.17 6.21
CA VAL A 311 -8.57 -14.40 5.61
C VAL A 311 -8.56 -14.03 4.13
N PHE A 312 -9.31 -14.78 3.34
CA PHE A 312 -9.69 -14.38 1.99
C PHE A 312 -10.88 -13.40 2.10
N ASP A 313 -10.76 -12.22 1.52
CA ASP A 313 -11.84 -11.25 1.36
C ASP A 313 -11.97 -10.91 -0.13
N GLY A 314 -13.03 -11.38 -0.75
CA GLY A 314 -13.19 -11.23 -2.18
C GLY A 314 -14.57 -11.60 -2.70
N PHE A 315 -14.64 -11.79 -4.00
CA PHE A 315 -15.85 -12.00 -4.76
C PHE A 315 -15.68 -13.23 -5.65
N ILE A 316 -16.72 -14.05 -5.69
CA ILE A 316 -16.80 -15.24 -6.54
C ILE A 316 -18.09 -15.20 -7.36
N ARG A 317 -18.00 -15.65 -8.60
CA ARG A 317 -19.13 -15.80 -9.50
C ARG A 317 -19.57 -17.26 -9.53
N VAL A 318 -20.76 -17.54 -9.03
CA VAL A 318 -21.29 -18.91 -8.90
C VAL A 318 -22.81 -18.90 -9.00
N ASP A 319 -23.39 -19.96 -9.58
CA ASP A 319 -24.84 -20.23 -9.55
C ASP A 319 -25.21 -20.73 -8.15
N TYR A 320 -25.57 -19.79 -7.25
CA TYR A 320 -25.85 -20.10 -5.85
C TYR A 320 -27.30 -20.49 -5.62
N ASP A 321 -28.23 -19.89 -6.36
CA ASP A 321 -29.69 -20.17 -6.24
C ASP A 321 -30.14 -21.35 -7.09
N GLY A 322 -29.32 -21.80 -8.05
CA GLY A 322 -29.57 -22.98 -8.89
C GLY A 322 -30.45 -22.69 -10.08
N ASP A 323 -30.50 -21.44 -10.56
CA ASP A 323 -31.27 -21.04 -11.76
C ASP A 323 -30.48 -21.29 -13.07
N GLY A 324 -29.17 -21.57 -12.98
CA GLY A 324 -28.27 -21.81 -14.11
C GLY A 324 -27.52 -20.55 -14.57
N ILE A 325 -27.67 -19.43 -13.87
CA ILE A 325 -26.98 -18.17 -14.12
C ILE A 325 -26.05 -17.91 -12.93
N ALA A 326 -24.77 -17.62 -13.20
CA ALA A 326 -23.83 -17.33 -12.13
C ALA A 326 -23.92 -15.86 -11.70
N GLU A 327 -24.20 -15.63 -10.42
CA GLU A 327 -24.22 -14.33 -9.78
C GLU A 327 -22.94 -14.06 -8.95
N TRP A 328 -22.65 -12.78 -8.73
CA TRP A 328 -21.56 -12.37 -7.87
C TRP A 328 -21.92 -12.50 -6.39
N ARG A 329 -21.01 -13.07 -5.62
CA ARG A 329 -21.15 -13.14 -4.15
C ARG A 329 -19.90 -12.63 -3.48
N ARG A 330 -20.06 -11.75 -2.49
CA ARG A 330 -18.99 -11.32 -1.60
C ARG A 330 -18.78 -12.38 -0.54
N VAL A 331 -17.53 -12.76 -0.33
CA VAL A 331 -17.16 -13.79 0.64
C VAL A 331 -15.98 -13.34 1.46
N VAL A 332 -16.11 -13.45 2.78
CA VAL A 332 -14.99 -13.33 3.71
C VAL A 332 -14.85 -14.67 4.43
N ARG A 333 -13.69 -15.32 4.26
CA ARG A 333 -13.49 -16.70 4.73
C ARG A 333 -12.08 -16.92 5.29
N GLY A 334 -11.98 -17.60 6.44
CA GLY A 334 -10.76 -18.27 6.90
C GLY A 334 -10.67 -19.70 6.35
N SER A 335 -9.69 -20.47 6.76
CA SER A 335 -9.54 -21.86 6.25
C SER A 335 -10.72 -22.77 6.58
N ASN A 336 -11.40 -22.55 7.69
CA ASN A 336 -12.47 -23.42 8.20
C ASN A 336 -13.84 -22.75 8.29
N VAL A 337 -13.92 -21.40 8.43
CA VAL A 337 -15.15 -20.67 8.72
C VAL A 337 -15.37 -19.54 7.70
N THR A 338 -16.63 -19.39 7.26
CA THR A 338 -17.07 -18.27 6.44
C THR A 338 -17.73 -17.22 7.34
N LEU A 339 -17.15 -16.02 7.35
CA LEU A 339 -17.65 -14.88 8.10
C LEU A 339 -18.79 -14.19 7.36
N VAL A 340 -18.61 -13.96 6.05
CA VAL A 340 -19.56 -13.26 5.18
C VAL A 340 -19.82 -14.10 3.93
N ASN A 341 -21.06 -14.18 3.50
CA ASN A 341 -21.49 -14.72 2.21
C ASN A 341 -22.78 -14.01 1.81
N GLU A 342 -22.65 -12.96 1.03
CA GLU A 342 -23.77 -12.10 0.60
C GLU A 342 -23.73 -11.87 -0.92
N GLU A 343 -24.90 -11.55 -1.48
CA GLU A 343 -25.03 -11.20 -2.89
C GLU A 343 -24.35 -9.85 -3.16
N ALA A 344 -23.71 -9.73 -4.34
CA ALA A 344 -23.02 -8.51 -4.75
C ALA A 344 -23.30 -8.20 -6.22
N GLU A 345 -23.32 -6.93 -6.59
CA GLU A 345 -23.49 -6.51 -7.99
C GLU A 345 -22.22 -6.69 -8.84
N GLY A 346 -21.08 -6.89 -8.19
CA GLY A 346 -19.77 -7.06 -8.84
C GLY A 346 -18.64 -7.05 -7.81
N HIS A 347 -17.42 -6.95 -8.28
CA HIS A 347 -16.23 -6.85 -7.42
C HIS A 347 -15.82 -5.39 -7.18
N ASP A 348 -15.00 -5.15 -6.15
CA ASP A 348 -14.54 -3.84 -5.68
C ASP A 348 -13.08 -3.54 -6.04
N PHE A 349 -12.48 -4.28 -6.98
CA PHE A 349 -11.08 -4.19 -7.33
C PHE A 349 -10.88 -3.54 -8.69
N ALA A 350 -9.84 -2.71 -8.81
CA ALA A 350 -9.33 -2.19 -10.07
C ALA A 350 -7.84 -2.51 -10.20
N ALA A 351 -7.42 -2.91 -11.40
CA ALA A 351 -6.06 -3.34 -11.65
C ALA A 351 -5.50 -2.73 -12.92
N MET A 352 -4.20 -2.44 -12.93
CA MET A 352 -3.49 -1.94 -14.10
C MET A 352 -2.15 -2.62 -14.29
N SER A 353 -1.72 -2.72 -15.55
CA SER A 353 -0.38 -3.21 -15.92
C SER A 353 0.30 -2.18 -16.83
N PRO A 354 1.63 -1.97 -16.72
CA PRO A 354 2.33 -0.95 -17.51
C PRO A 354 2.50 -1.35 -18.97
N ILE A 355 2.71 -2.63 -19.24
CA ILE A 355 2.93 -3.18 -20.57
C ILE A 355 2.02 -4.40 -20.72
N LEU A 356 1.04 -4.32 -21.60
CA LEU A 356 0.06 -5.40 -21.80
C LEU A 356 0.65 -6.57 -22.59
N ILE A 357 0.31 -7.78 -22.15
CA ILE A 357 0.41 -8.99 -22.96
C ILE A 357 -0.98 -9.23 -23.58
N PRO A 358 -1.09 -9.40 -24.91
CA PRO A 358 -2.37 -9.68 -25.53
C PRO A 358 -3.08 -10.85 -24.86
N HIS A 359 -4.37 -10.66 -24.54
CA HIS A 359 -5.23 -11.67 -23.92
C HIS A 359 -4.85 -12.07 -22.47
N SER A 360 -4.09 -11.24 -21.77
CA SER A 360 -3.74 -11.44 -20.35
C SER A 360 -3.97 -10.15 -19.58
N LEU A 361 -4.52 -10.25 -18.38
CA LEU A 361 -4.66 -9.13 -17.45
C LEU A 361 -3.30 -8.73 -16.87
N ILE A 362 -2.50 -9.72 -16.47
CA ILE A 362 -1.17 -9.51 -15.91
C ILE A 362 -0.19 -9.33 -17.07
N GLY A 363 0.47 -8.20 -17.10
CA GLY A 363 1.38 -7.80 -18.15
C GLY A 363 2.86 -8.07 -17.83
N ILE A 364 3.72 -7.19 -18.33
CA ILE A 364 5.17 -7.18 -18.10
C ILE A 364 5.51 -5.97 -17.26
N ALA A 365 6.29 -6.17 -16.20
CA ALA A 365 6.83 -5.08 -15.39
C ALA A 365 7.91 -4.30 -16.15
N LEU A 366 8.06 -3.01 -15.86
CA LEU A 366 9.19 -2.24 -16.37
C LEU A 366 10.53 -2.77 -15.84
N ALA A 367 10.54 -3.35 -14.66
CA ALA A 367 11.69 -4.01 -14.04
C ALA A 367 12.17 -5.26 -14.80
N ASP A 368 11.25 -6.07 -15.35
CA ASP A 368 11.57 -7.37 -15.97
C ASP A 368 12.71 -7.31 -17.02
N PRO A 369 12.70 -6.38 -18.00
CA PRO A 369 13.78 -6.28 -18.98
C PRO A 369 15.07 -5.66 -18.42
N VAL A 370 15.03 -5.02 -17.25
CA VAL A 370 16.17 -4.33 -16.62
C VAL A 370 16.96 -5.24 -15.69
N VAL A 371 16.29 -6.13 -14.94
CA VAL A 371 16.95 -7.04 -13.98
C VAL A 371 18.13 -7.82 -14.58
N PRO A 372 18.02 -8.45 -15.78
CA PRO A 372 19.16 -9.13 -16.38
C PRO A 372 20.34 -8.19 -16.72
N ILE A 373 20.02 -6.92 -17.04
CA ILE A 373 21.06 -5.89 -17.27
C ILE A 373 21.75 -5.58 -15.96
N GLN A 374 21.01 -5.31 -14.89
CA GLN A 374 21.56 -5.05 -13.55
C GLN A 374 22.48 -6.17 -13.07
N THR A 375 22.07 -7.43 -13.25
CA THR A 375 22.89 -8.59 -12.89
C THR A 375 24.22 -8.59 -13.65
N SER A 376 24.19 -8.30 -14.96
CA SER A 376 25.37 -8.21 -15.82
C SER A 376 26.24 -7.01 -15.43
N SER A 377 25.64 -5.84 -15.21
CA SER A 377 26.35 -4.61 -14.79
C SER A 377 27.01 -4.78 -13.43
N THR A 378 26.34 -5.42 -12.46
CA THR A 378 26.89 -5.76 -11.15
C THR A 378 28.13 -6.65 -11.28
N ALA A 379 28.07 -7.68 -12.12
CA ALA A 379 29.21 -8.57 -12.36
C ALA A 379 30.40 -7.80 -12.98
N MET A 380 30.13 -6.92 -13.95
CA MET A 380 31.17 -6.11 -14.59
C MET A 380 31.77 -5.05 -13.64
N GLN A 381 30.94 -4.40 -12.82
CA GLN A 381 31.41 -3.45 -11.79
C GLN A 381 32.32 -4.13 -10.77
N ARG A 382 31.96 -5.32 -10.32
CA ARG A 382 32.79 -6.12 -9.41
C ARG A 382 34.13 -6.50 -10.06
N GLN A 383 34.13 -6.94 -11.32
CA GLN A 383 35.35 -7.25 -12.07
C GLN A 383 36.22 -6.01 -12.29
N TYR A 384 35.63 -4.86 -12.60
CA TYR A 384 36.32 -3.59 -12.75
C TYR A 384 37.05 -3.22 -11.47
N ILE A 385 36.36 -3.21 -10.32
CA ILE A 385 36.94 -2.86 -9.02
C ILE A 385 38.02 -3.88 -8.61
N ASP A 386 37.72 -5.18 -8.76
CA ASP A 386 38.68 -6.23 -8.43
C ASP A 386 39.95 -6.15 -9.29
N SER A 387 39.82 -5.80 -10.58
CA SER A 387 40.95 -5.63 -11.49
C SER A 387 41.83 -4.44 -11.06
N LEU A 388 41.22 -3.31 -10.66
CA LEU A 388 41.96 -2.17 -10.12
C LEU A 388 42.64 -2.50 -8.80
N MET A 389 41.98 -3.23 -7.90
CA MET A 389 42.56 -3.67 -6.63
C MET A 389 43.78 -4.57 -6.86
N LEU A 390 43.68 -5.53 -7.78
CA LEU A 390 44.76 -6.44 -8.14
C LEU A 390 45.90 -5.73 -8.89
N ALA A 391 45.61 -4.68 -9.66
CA ALA A 391 46.62 -3.88 -10.33
C ALA A 391 47.42 -3.02 -9.32
N ASN A 392 46.73 -2.44 -8.33
CA ASN A 392 47.35 -1.63 -7.28
C ASN A 392 48.11 -2.48 -6.23
N ASN A 393 47.59 -3.68 -5.91
CA ASN A 393 48.17 -4.59 -4.95
C ASN A 393 48.37 -5.97 -5.59
N PRO A 394 49.32 -6.15 -6.51
CA PRO A 394 49.55 -7.42 -7.18
C PRO A 394 50.04 -8.46 -6.19
N ARG A 395 49.54 -9.69 -6.38
CA ARG A 395 50.09 -10.83 -5.63
C ARG A 395 51.59 -10.99 -5.96
N THR A 396 52.41 -11.17 -4.94
CA THR A 396 53.85 -11.32 -5.09
C THR A 396 54.25 -12.74 -4.79
N TYR A 397 54.97 -13.37 -5.71
CA TYR A 397 55.63 -14.63 -5.44
C TYR A 397 56.89 -14.33 -4.65
N VAL A 398 57.06 -15.00 -3.50
CA VAL A 398 58.23 -14.84 -2.65
C VAL A 398 59.02 -16.15 -2.62
N ASN A 399 60.26 -16.07 -2.97
CA ASN A 399 61.17 -17.19 -2.80
C ASN A 399 61.53 -17.34 -1.31
N THR A 400 61.01 -18.37 -0.62
CA THR A 400 61.21 -18.56 0.81
C THR A 400 62.67 -18.77 1.22
N THR A 401 63.55 -19.20 0.27
CA THR A 401 64.99 -19.39 0.52
C THR A 401 65.79 -18.10 0.39
N ALA A 402 65.20 -17.00 -0.10
CA ALA A 402 65.85 -15.72 -0.32
C ALA A 402 65.92 -14.81 0.91
N GLY A 403 65.43 -15.24 2.06
CA GLY A 403 65.52 -14.52 3.33
C GLY A 403 64.84 -13.17 3.34
N VAL A 404 63.72 -13.03 2.62
CA VAL A 404 62.88 -11.82 2.59
C VAL A 404 62.08 -11.72 3.89
N ASN A 405 62.08 -10.54 4.50
CA ASN A 405 61.24 -10.28 5.67
C ASN A 405 59.79 -10.09 5.24
N LEU A 406 58.95 -11.13 5.52
CA LEU A 406 57.53 -11.12 5.14
C LEU A 406 56.74 -10.02 5.85
N ASN A 407 57.10 -9.67 7.09
CA ASN A 407 56.44 -8.58 7.82
C ASN A 407 56.65 -7.22 7.17
N ASP A 408 57.87 -6.97 6.66
CA ASP A 408 58.18 -5.72 5.93
C ASP A 408 57.43 -5.69 4.58
N LEU A 409 57.23 -6.86 3.94
CA LEU A 409 56.51 -6.96 2.68
C LEU A 409 54.99 -6.79 2.87
N LEU A 410 54.44 -7.24 4.00
CA LEU A 410 53.01 -7.10 4.35
C LEU A 410 52.69 -5.67 4.85
N ASP A 411 53.69 -4.90 5.30
CA ASP A 411 53.51 -3.53 5.73
C ASP A 411 53.39 -2.58 4.50
N ASN A 412 52.16 -2.31 4.09
CA ASN A 412 51.83 -1.55 2.87
C ASN A 412 51.82 -0.03 3.11
N ARG A 413 52.73 0.51 3.95
CA ARG A 413 52.89 1.96 4.15
C ARG A 413 53.66 2.61 3.02
N ILE A 414 53.29 3.85 2.68
CA ILE A 414 53.99 4.64 1.67
C ILE A 414 55.46 4.87 2.12
N GLY A 415 56.42 4.50 1.26
CA GLY A 415 57.85 4.64 1.56
C GLY A 415 58.41 3.56 2.47
N GLY A 416 57.66 2.46 2.69
CA GLY A 416 58.15 1.29 3.44
C GLY A 416 59.38 0.66 2.81
N ILE A 417 60.28 0.10 3.64
CA ILE A 417 61.51 -0.57 3.21
C ILE A 417 61.36 -2.07 3.48
N VAL A 418 61.51 -2.88 2.43
CA VAL A 418 61.51 -4.35 2.53
C VAL A 418 62.96 -4.83 2.60
N ARG A 419 63.31 -5.58 3.65
CA ARG A 419 64.64 -6.12 3.89
C ARG A 419 64.72 -7.57 3.38
N GLY A 420 65.81 -7.87 2.68
CA GLY A 420 66.08 -9.21 2.18
C GLY A 420 67.58 -9.50 2.07
N THR A 421 67.97 -10.77 2.03
CA THR A 421 69.38 -11.21 1.93
C THR A 421 69.82 -11.51 0.50
N GLN A 422 68.87 -11.66 -0.44
CA GLN A 422 69.13 -11.94 -1.86
C GLN A 422 68.70 -10.77 -2.74
N PRO A 423 69.26 -10.63 -3.97
CA PRO A 423 68.82 -9.61 -4.92
C PRO A 423 67.30 -9.70 -5.20
N MET A 424 66.64 -8.54 -5.31
CA MET A 424 65.17 -8.43 -5.50
C MET A 424 64.66 -9.29 -6.67
N GLN A 425 65.39 -9.35 -7.77
CA GLN A 425 65.00 -10.09 -8.99
C GLN A 425 64.89 -11.60 -8.79
N THR A 426 65.62 -12.19 -7.82
CA THR A 426 65.58 -13.63 -7.49
C THR A 426 64.72 -13.92 -6.28
N ALA A 427 64.42 -12.90 -5.49
CA ALA A 427 63.73 -13.02 -4.22
C ALA A 427 62.20 -12.80 -4.37
N LEU A 428 61.79 -11.87 -5.23
CA LEU A 428 60.43 -11.41 -5.41
C LEU A 428 60.05 -11.38 -6.90
N ALA A 429 58.88 -11.88 -7.25
CA ALA A 429 58.33 -11.75 -8.58
C ALA A 429 56.83 -11.35 -8.48
N PRO A 430 56.40 -10.22 -9.05
CA PRO A 430 54.98 -9.90 -9.10
C PRO A 430 54.25 -10.87 -10.01
N LEU A 431 53.12 -11.43 -9.55
CA LEU A 431 52.23 -12.21 -10.36
C LEU A 431 51.38 -11.26 -11.19
N LEU A 432 51.76 -11.09 -12.45
CA LEU A 432 51.03 -10.20 -13.36
C LEU A 432 49.62 -10.76 -13.62
N THR A 433 48.61 -10.02 -13.25
CA THR A 433 47.20 -10.24 -13.63
C THR A 433 46.87 -9.31 -14.78
N HIS A 434 46.18 -9.82 -15.80
CA HIS A 434 45.72 -8.97 -16.90
C HIS A 434 44.71 -7.97 -16.37
N ASN A 435 44.94 -6.69 -16.66
CA ASN A 435 43.98 -5.65 -16.34
C ASN A 435 42.83 -5.70 -17.34
N VAL A 436 41.62 -6.00 -16.85
CA VAL A 436 40.37 -6.04 -17.64
C VAL A 436 39.45 -4.85 -17.36
N ALA A 437 39.93 -3.85 -16.62
CA ALA A 437 39.14 -2.70 -16.20
C ALA A 437 38.47 -1.97 -17.37
N ASP A 438 39.28 -1.65 -18.44
CA ASP A 438 38.76 -0.93 -19.60
C ASP A 438 37.67 -1.70 -20.35
N SER A 439 37.84 -3.01 -20.50
CA SER A 439 36.85 -3.86 -21.15
C SER A 439 35.57 -3.98 -20.31
N ALA A 440 35.68 -4.03 -18.99
CA ALA A 440 34.54 -4.05 -18.07
C ALA A 440 33.79 -2.71 -18.12
N LEU A 441 34.47 -1.58 -18.16
CA LEU A 441 33.85 -0.27 -18.32
C LEU A 441 33.08 -0.14 -19.63
N GLN A 442 33.65 -0.55 -20.76
CA GLN A 442 32.93 -0.59 -22.05
C GLN A 442 31.69 -1.49 -22.00
N GLY A 443 31.76 -2.59 -21.26
CA GLY A 443 30.62 -3.47 -21.02
C GLY A 443 29.50 -2.80 -20.24
N ILE A 444 29.84 -2.01 -19.22
CA ILE A 444 28.87 -1.22 -18.43
C ILE A 444 28.20 -0.18 -19.32
N GLU A 445 28.97 0.59 -20.11
CA GLU A 445 28.41 1.58 -21.05
C GLU A 445 27.49 0.95 -22.11
N PHE A 446 27.84 -0.25 -22.58
CA PHE A 446 26.98 -1.02 -23.49
C PHE A 446 25.67 -1.44 -22.79
N ASN A 447 25.72 -1.87 -21.53
CA ASN A 447 24.55 -2.22 -20.75
C ASN A 447 23.64 -1.01 -20.52
N ASP A 448 24.22 0.17 -20.22
CA ASP A 448 23.46 1.42 -20.09
C ASP A 448 22.71 1.76 -21.38
N SER A 449 23.39 1.67 -22.52
CA SER A 449 22.76 1.87 -23.83
C SER A 449 21.62 0.88 -24.10
N LYS A 450 21.78 -0.37 -23.67
CA LYS A 450 20.74 -1.40 -23.74
C LYS A 450 19.56 -1.10 -22.83
N ARG A 451 19.80 -0.65 -21.59
CA ARG A 451 18.78 -0.22 -20.65
C ARG A 451 17.94 0.90 -21.26
N GLU A 452 18.59 1.96 -21.75
CA GLU A 452 17.92 3.08 -22.42
C GLU A 452 17.08 2.63 -23.63
N ALA A 453 17.63 1.75 -24.46
CA ALA A 453 16.93 1.23 -25.64
C ALA A 453 15.69 0.38 -25.27
N ARG A 454 15.75 -0.39 -24.16
CA ARG A 454 14.64 -1.25 -23.71
C ARG A 454 13.54 -0.47 -23.01
N THR A 455 13.90 0.47 -22.13
CA THR A 455 12.95 1.21 -21.29
C THR A 455 12.45 2.50 -21.93
N GLY A 456 13.25 3.12 -22.79
CA GLY A 456 13.01 4.47 -23.30
C GLY A 456 13.37 5.58 -22.32
N ILE A 457 13.92 5.23 -21.15
CA ILE A 457 14.39 6.18 -20.14
C ILE A 457 15.86 6.46 -20.39
N THR A 458 16.16 7.67 -20.86
CA THR A 458 17.51 8.08 -21.25
C THR A 458 18.12 9.02 -20.22
N ARG A 459 19.45 9.14 -20.20
CA ARG A 459 20.18 10.13 -19.39
C ARG A 459 19.70 11.57 -19.63
N TYR A 460 19.23 11.86 -20.84
CA TYR A 460 18.68 13.17 -21.19
C TYR A 460 17.42 13.50 -20.39
N ASN A 461 16.54 12.51 -20.17
CA ASN A 461 15.32 12.68 -19.39
C ASN A 461 15.58 12.86 -17.90
N GLN A 462 16.77 12.41 -17.44
CA GLN A 462 17.23 12.54 -16.05
C GLN A 462 18.02 13.83 -15.79
N GLY A 463 18.25 14.68 -16.82
CA GLY A 463 19.03 15.91 -16.68
C GLY A 463 20.54 15.68 -16.44
N LEU A 464 21.04 14.46 -16.64
CA LEU A 464 22.41 14.05 -16.29
C LEU A 464 23.44 14.24 -17.39
N ASP A 465 23.06 14.65 -18.62
CA ASP A 465 23.99 14.78 -19.75
C ASP A 465 24.42 16.23 -20.00
N ALA A 466 25.65 16.56 -19.58
CA ALA A 466 26.27 17.85 -19.83
C ALA A 466 26.61 18.09 -21.34
N ASP A 467 26.76 17.02 -22.14
CA ASP A 467 26.99 17.11 -23.57
C ASP A 467 25.73 17.53 -24.37
N SER A 468 24.57 17.54 -23.76
CA SER A 468 23.34 18.07 -24.36
C SER A 468 23.45 19.55 -24.70
N LEU A 469 24.30 20.29 -24.02
CA LEU A 469 24.59 21.73 -24.28
C LEU A 469 25.27 21.96 -25.64
N ASN A 470 25.94 20.96 -26.20
CA ASN A 470 26.62 21.03 -27.48
C ASN A 470 25.81 20.52 -28.67
N LYS A 471 24.59 19.97 -28.42
CA LYS A 471 23.67 19.52 -29.46
C LYS A 471 22.63 20.57 -29.79
N THR A 472 22.20 20.66 -31.06
CA THR A 472 21.15 21.59 -31.44
C THR A 472 19.86 21.33 -30.64
N ALA A 473 19.23 22.38 -30.12
CA ALA A 473 17.98 22.29 -29.35
C ALA A 473 16.90 21.42 -30.03
N THR A 474 16.83 21.45 -31.37
CA THR A 474 15.91 20.61 -32.18
C THR A 474 16.27 19.12 -32.12
N GLY A 475 17.56 18.78 -32.03
CA GLY A 475 18.02 17.39 -31.91
C GLY A 475 17.69 16.80 -30.53
N VAL A 476 17.94 17.56 -29.47
CA VAL A 476 17.61 17.18 -28.09
C VAL A 476 16.10 17.02 -27.91
N ALA A 477 15.29 17.96 -28.38
CA ALA A 477 13.84 17.89 -28.34
C ALA A 477 13.27 16.64 -29.06
N LYS A 478 13.85 16.24 -30.21
CA LYS A 478 13.43 15.00 -30.90
C LYS A 478 13.76 13.73 -30.13
N ILE A 479 14.90 13.68 -29.43
CA ILE A 479 15.30 12.51 -28.62
C ILE A 479 14.40 12.40 -27.38
N MET A 480 14.15 13.51 -26.68
CA MET A 480 13.23 13.54 -25.55
C MET A 480 11.83 13.08 -25.97
N THR A 481 11.29 13.60 -27.09
CA THR A 481 9.96 13.23 -27.59
C THR A 481 9.84 11.72 -27.93
N ALA A 482 10.91 11.04 -28.32
CA ALA A 482 10.87 9.61 -28.64
C ALA A 482 10.81 8.73 -27.38
N GLY A 483 11.51 9.10 -26.30
CA GLY A 483 11.42 8.43 -25.00
C GLY A 483 10.04 8.65 -24.35
N ASP A 484 9.53 9.88 -24.43
CA ASP A 484 8.24 10.27 -23.85
C ASP A 484 7.06 9.51 -24.46
N ARG A 485 7.11 9.14 -25.73
CA ARG A 485 6.06 8.35 -26.38
C ARG A 485 5.82 6.98 -25.72
N ARG A 486 6.87 6.34 -25.20
CA ARG A 486 6.70 5.05 -24.48
C ARG A 486 6.05 5.26 -23.12
N LYS A 487 6.47 6.31 -22.39
CA LYS A 487 5.86 6.68 -21.12
C LYS A 487 4.40 7.08 -21.30
N LEU A 488 4.08 7.89 -22.33
CA LEU A 488 2.71 8.23 -22.71
C LEU A 488 1.88 6.99 -23.06
N MET A 489 2.45 6.00 -23.75
CA MET A 489 1.74 4.76 -24.05
C MET A 489 1.47 3.94 -22.80
N MET A 490 2.44 3.82 -21.89
CA MET A 490 2.23 3.16 -20.59
C MET A 490 1.17 3.89 -19.76
N ALA A 491 1.25 5.20 -19.66
CA ALA A 491 0.26 6.00 -18.96
C ALA A 491 -1.15 5.82 -19.55
N ARG A 492 -1.28 5.82 -20.88
CA ARG A 492 -2.56 5.57 -21.55
C ARG A 492 -3.11 4.17 -21.25
N ILE A 493 -2.27 3.15 -21.26
CA ILE A 493 -2.67 1.79 -20.90
C ILE A 493 -3.19 1.75 -19.46
N MET A 494 -2.45 2.37 -18.52
CA MET A 494 -2.85 2.43 -17.11
C MET A 494 -4.16 3.22 -16.93
N ALA A 495 -4.35 4.31 -17.67
CA ALA A 495 -5.57 5.10 -17.62
C ALA A 495 -6.79 4.31 -18.14
N GLU A 496 -6.66 3.63 -19.28
CA GLU A 496 -7.77 2.88 -19.91
C GLU A 496 -8.12 1.58 -19.17
N THR A 497 -7.21 1.03 -18.39
CA THR A 497 -7.42 -0.19 -17.60
C THR A 497 -7.79 0.15 -16.16
N GLY A 498 -6.82 0.49 -15.32
CA GLY A 498 -7.02 0.63 -13.90
C GLY A 498 -7.78 1.89 -13.49
N ILE A 499 -7.34 3.10 -13.96
CA ILE A 499 -7.94 4.35 -13.52
C ILE A 499 -9.42 4.43 -13.93
N LYS A 500 -9.72 4.10 -15.16
CA LYS A 500 -11.09 4.09 -15.67
C LYS A 500 -11.99 3.13 -14.89
N ASP A 501 -11.49 1.94 -14.56
CA ASP A 501 -12.23 0.96 -13.78
C ASP A 501 -12.41 1.45 -12.32
N LEU A 502 -11.38 2.04 -11.69
CA LEU A 502 -11.48 2.61 -10.36
C LEU A 502 -12.57 3.71 -10.29
N PHE A 503 -12.55 4.66 -11.22
CA PHE A 503 -13.53 5.76 -11.21
C PHE A 503 -14.96 5.28 -11.44
N ARG A 504 -15.17 4.24 -12.26
CA ARG A 504 -16.47 3.59 -12.42
C ARG A 504 -16.93 2.87 -11.15
N LEU A 505 -16.03 2.17 -10.46
CA LEU A 505 -16.30 1.54 -9.17
C LEU A 505 -16.70 2.58 -8.13
N LEU A 506 -15.95 3.68 -8.04
CA LEU A 506 -16.25 4.76 -7.10
C LEU A 506 -17.62 5.39 -7.34
N LEU A 507 -17.97 5.64 -8.61
CA LEU A 507 -19.27 6.17 -8.97
C LEU A 507 -20.39 5.19 -8.54
N ARG A 508 -20.23 3.90 -8.81
CA ARG A 508 -21.17 2.87 -8.38
C ARG A 508 -21.33 2.87 -6.86
N ILE A 509 -20.25 2.77 -6.10
CA ILE A 509 -20.25 2.71 -4.64
C ILE A 509 -20.88 3.97 -4.03
N VAL A 510 -20.59 5.15 -4.58
CA VAL A 510 -21.20 6.41 -4.12
C VAL A 510 -22.70 6.41 -4.39
N THR A 511 -23.12 6.01 -5.60
CA THR A 511 -24.56 5.98 -5.96
C THR A 511 -25.35 5.01 -5.09
N GLU A 512 -24.80 3.83 -4.78
CA GLU A 512 -25.45 2.81 -3.93
C GLU A 512 -25.54 3.22 -2.45
N ASN A 513 -24.69 4.14 -1.99
CA ASN A 513 -24.57 4.50 -0.58
C ASN A 513 -24.85 5.98 -0.27
N GLN A 514 -25.26 6.78 -1.24
CA GLN A 514 -25.47 8.23 -1.07
C GLN A 514 -26.53 8.59 -0.02
N ASP A 515 -27.50 7.71 0.22
CA ASP A 515 -28.58 7.89 1.20
C ASP A 515 -28.22 7.31 2.58
N LYS A 516 -27.04 6.71 2.74
CA LYS A 516 -26.58 6.17 4.02
C LYS A 516 -25.81 7.23 4.81
N PRO A 517 -26.00 7.27 6.15
CA PRO A 517 -25.33 8.27 7.01
C PRO A 517 -23.81 8.11 7.03
#